data_cac038304a9f3e9c98973b04de0c2660
#
_entry.id   cac038304a9f3e9c98973b04de0c2660
#
_cell.length_a   1.000
_cell.length_b   1.000
_cell.length_c   1.000
_cell.angle_alpha   90.00
_cell.angle_beta   90.00
_cell.angle_gamma   90.00
#
_symmetry.space_group_name_H-M   'P 1'
#
loop_
_entity.id
_entity.type
_entity.pdbx_description
1 polymer ?
#
loop_
_entity_poly.entity_id
_entity_poly.type
_entity_poly.pdbx_seq_one_letter_code
_entity_poly.pdbx_strand_id
1 'polypeptide(L)'
;MKSIKELYRIGTGPSSSHTMGPRKAAEIFLERHPEAASFKVTLYGSLAATGKGHMTNIAITEVLQPIAPVEIIWEPKIFLPFHPNGMKFVSVDKAGKETDRWTVFSIGGGALAEENDGASSVNTPDVYSMSSMTEIMQWCERTGKSYWEYVKECEDSDLWAVSYTHLRAHETLMN
;
A
#
# COMPACT_ATOMS: atom_id res chain seq x y z
N MET A 1 -7.20 -13.73 -11.48
CA MET A 1 -6.95 -12.27 -11.19
C MET A 1 -7.44 -11.96 -9.79
N LYS A 2 -6.79 -10.99 -9.13
CA LYS A 2 -7.15 -10.51 -7.78
C LYS A 2 -8.48 -9.77 -7.77
N SER A 3 -9.15 -9.75 -6.60
CA SER A 3 -10.38 -8.98 -6.40
C SER A 3 -10.18 -7.48 -6.68
N ILE A 4 -11.19 -6.82 -7.22
CA ILE A 4 -11.20 -5.35 -7.37
C ILE A 4 -11.16 -4.64 -6.02
N LYS A 5 -11.46 -5.31 -4.90
CA LYS A 5 -11.24 -4.80 -3.53
C LYS A 5 -9.80 -4.36 -3.30
N GLU A 6 -8.84 -4.98 -3.97
CA GLU A 6 -7.42 -4.60 -3.88
C GLU A 6 -7.12 -3.21 -4.46
N LEU A 7 -8.00 -2.68 -5.32
CA LEU A 7 -7.89 -1.33 -5.87
C LEU A 7 -8.41 -0.27 -4.91
N TYR A 8 -9.35 -0.62 -4.04
CA TYR A 8 -10.04 0.30 -3.13
C TYR A 8 -9.43 0.20 -1.74
N ARG A 9 -8.34 0.91 -1.51
CA ARG A 9 -7.69 1.00 -0.20
C ARG A 9 -8.05 2.29 0.48
N ILE A 10 -8.50 2.19 1.73
CA ILE A 10 -8.76 3.35 2.59
C ILE A 10 -7.43 3.83 3.16
N GLY A 11 -7.18 5.13 3.06
CA GLY A 11 -5.98 5.74 3.61
C GLY A 11 -5.96 7.25 3.43
N THR A 12 -4.98 7.90 4.03
CA THR A 12 -4.79 9.34 3.96
C THR A 12 -3.95 9.71 2.74
N GLY A 13 -4.44 10.67 1.93
CA GLY A 13 -3.68 11.23 0.82
C GLY A 13 -2.56 12.18 1.29
N PRO A 14 -1.90 12.83 0.33
CA PRO A 14 -2.30 13.02 -1.07
C PRO A 14 -1.86 11.92 -2.06
N SER A 15 -1.06 10.94 -1.65
CA SER A 15 -0.49 9.95 -2.58
C SER A 15 -0.60 8.53 -2.05
N SER A 16 -1.03 7.58 -2.87
CA SER A 16 -1.06 6.18 -2.47
C SER A 16 0.34 5.58 -2.29
N SER A 17 1.29 5.92 -3.16
CA SER A 17 2.66 5.39 -3.09
C SER A 17 3.58 6.17 -2.15
N HIS A 18 3.35 7.49 -1.97
CA HIS A 18 4.24 8.35 -1.18
C HIS A 18 3.67 8.73 0.19
N THR A 19 2.40 8.45 0.46
CA THR A 19 1.76 8.73 1.76
C THR A 19 1.20 7.45 2.38
N MET A 20 0.25 6.77 1.70
CA MET A 20 -0.41 5.57 2.25
C MET A 20 0.55 4.39 2.42
N GLY A 21 1.40 4.10 1.41
CA GLY A 21 2.39 3.03 1.48
C GLY A 21 3.36 3.22 2.64
N PRO A 22 4.06 4.36 2.75
CA PRO A 22 4.94 4.67 3.88
C PRO A 22 4.26 4.64 5.24
N ARG A 23 3.02 5.14 5.37
CA ARG A 23 2.23 5.05 6.59
C ARG A 23 2.01 3.60 7.00
N LYS A 24 1.52 2.78 6.07
CA LYS A 24 1.28 1.36 6.31
C LYS A 24 2.56 0.61 6.69
N ALA A 25 3.70 0.95 6.05
CA ALA A 25 4.98 0.37 6.42
C ALA A 25 5.38 0.74 7.86
N ALA A 26 5.15 1.99 8.26
CA ALA A 26 5.40 2.44 9.63
C ALA A 26 4.51 1.72 10.64
N GLU A 27 3.22 1.52 10.33
CA GLU A 27 2.27 0.77 11.17
C GLU A 27 2.73 -0.68 11.38
N ILE A 28 3.08 -1.39 10.30
CA ILE A 28 3.58 -2.77 10.37
C ILE A 28 4.89 -2.84 11.20
N PHE A 29 5.80 -1.88 10.99
CA PHE A 29 7.08 -1.88 11.70
C PHE A 29 6.88 -1.57 13.20
N LEU A 30 5.96 -0.68 13.54
CA LEU A 30 5.60 -0.38 14.93
C LEU A 30 4.99 -1.60 15.64
N GLU A 31 4.10 -2.33 14.97
CA GLU A 31 3.50 -3.57 15.53
C GLU A 31 4.56 -4.62 15.85
N ARG A 32 5.63 -4.69 15.06
CA ARG A 32 6.77 -5.60 15.30
C ARG A 32 7.68 -5.12 16.44
N HIS A 33 7.73 -3.81 16.70
CA HIS A 33 8.68 -3.19 17.64
C HIS A 33 8.03 -2.16 18.57
N PRO A 34 7.01 -2.53 19.36
CA PRO A 34 6.29 -1.60 20.23
C PRO A 34 7.15 -1.04 21.37
N GLU A 35 8.25 -1.73 21.72
CA GLU A 35 9.16 -1.36 22.82
C GLU A 35 10.43 -0.63 22.35
N ALA A 36 10.51 -0.22 21.06
CA ALA A 36 11.67 0.49 20.55
C ALA A 36 11.87 1.81 21.29
N ALA A 37 13.13 2.16 21.59
CA ALA A 37 13.45 3.44 22.22
C ALA A 37 13.56 4.59 21.21
N SER A 38 13.86 4.29 19.95
CA SER A 38 13.80 5.22 18.83
C SER A 38 13.73 4.49 17.50
N PHE A 39 13.35 5.22 16.46
CA PHE A 39 13.28 4.73 15.09
C PHE A 39 14.12 5.57 14.16
N LYS A 40 14.78 4.93 13.19
CA LYS A 40 15.42 5.59 12.05
C LYS A 40 14.77 5.11 10.78
N VAL A 41 14.36 6.03 9.93
CA VAL A 41 13.71 5.69 8.65
C VAL A 41 14.47 6.38 7.52
N THR A 42 15.11 5.58 6.67
CA THR A 42 15.79 6.09 5.48
C THR A 42 14.86 5.95 4.27
N LEU A 43 14.63 7.06 3.60
CA LEU A 43 13.86 7.12 2.36
C LEU A 43 14.81 7.21 1.17
N TYR A 44 14.55 6.43 0.13
CA TYR A 44 15.41 6.33 -1.05
C TYR A 44 14.72 6.82 -2.32
N GLY A 45 15.51 7.21 -3.31
CA GLY A 45 15.10 7.50 -4.67
C GLY A 45 13.90 8.45 -4.75
N SER A 46 12.82 8.02 -5.38
CA SER A 46 11.63 8.85 -5.61
C SER A 46 10.94 9.27 -4.31
N LEU A 47 10.86 8.38 -3.30
CA LEU A 47 10.30 8.74 -1.99
C LEU A 47 11.08 9.87 -1.30
N ALA A 48 12.40 9.86 -1.42
CA ALA A 48 13.22 10.92 -0.85
C ALA A 48 13.15 12.21 -1.68
N ALA A 49 13.14 12.10 -3.02
CA ALA A 49 13.16 13.26 -3.90
C ALA A 49 11.88 14.09 -3.83
N THR A 50 10.72 13.44 -3.73
CA THR A 50 9.40 14.09 -3.77
C THR A 50 8.60 13.97 -2.48
N GLY A 51 9.08 13.21 -1.52
CA GLY A 51 8.36 12.82 -0.31
C GLY A 51 7.93 13.98 0.58
N LYS A 52 8.68 15.07 0.64
CA LYS A 52 8.28 16.26 1.40
C LYS A 52 6.98 16.86 0.84
N GLY A 53 6.86 16.95 -0.50
CA GLY A 53 5.66 17.45 -1.16
C GLY A 53 4.45 16.51 -1.02
N HIS A 54 4.71 15.23 -0.85
CA HIS A 54 3.67 14.20 -0.65
C HIS A 54 3.45 13.82 0.83
N MET A 55 4.01 14.60 1.76
CA MET A 55 3.86 14.37 3.21
C MET A 55 4.34 13.00 3.70
N THR A 56 5.30 12.38 3.01
CA THR A 56 5.82 11.04 3.34
C THR A 56 6.38 11.00 4.77
N ASN A 57 7.17 12.00 5.15
CA ASN A 57 7.70 12.11 6.50
C ASN A 57 6.58 12.30 7.55
N ILE A 58 5.58 13.10 7.25
CA ILE A 58 4.45 13.32 8.15
C ILE A 58 3.71 12.00 8.39
N ALA A 59 3.39 11.27 7.32
CA ALA A 59 2.71 9.99 7.40
C ALA A 59 3.44 8.95 8.26
N ILE A 60 4.77 8.90 8.18
CA ILE A 60 5.60 8.02 9.01
C ILE A 60 5.69 8.52 10.45
N THR A 61 5.90 9.83 10.62
CA THR A 61 6.09 10.45 11.93
C THR A 61 4.82 10.37 12.77
N GLU A 62 3.65 10.59 12.19
CA GLU A 62 2.36 10.44 12.89
C GLU A 62 2.13 9.06 13.51
N VAL A 63 2.69 8.02 12.89
CA VAL A 63 2.57 6.63 13.38
C VAL A 63 3.60 6.33 14.47
N LEU A 64 4.86 6.67 14.24
CA LEU A 64 5.96 6.22 15.09
C LEU A 64 6.26 7.17 16.26
N GLN A 65 6.18 8.49 16.06
CA GLN A 65 6.58 9.50 17.04
C GLN A 65 5.76 9.50 18.35
N PRO A 66 4.47 9.13 18.37
CA PRO A 66 3.73 9.00 19.63
C PRO A 66 4.31 7.94 20.57
N ILE A 67 5.05 6.96 20.03
CA ILE A 67 5.64 5.86 20.81
C ILE A 67 7.11 6.16 21.13
N ALA A 68 7.92 6.58 20.13
CA ALA A 68 9.33 6.86 20.30
C ALA A 68 9.85 7.89 19.27
N PRO A 69 10.95 8.60 19.55
CA PRO A 69 11.56 9.55 18.61
C PRO A 69 11.87 8.91 17.26
N VAL A 70 11.62 9.67 16.18
CA VAL A 70 11.84 9.23 14.79
C VAL A 70 12.83 10.15 14.10
N GLU A 71 13.87 9.56 13.52
CA GLU A 71 14.82 10.23 12.63
C GLU A 71 14.50 9.87 11.17
N ILE A 72 14.22 10.86 10.32
CA ILE A 72 14.00 10.65 8.87
C ILE A 72 15.27 11.05 8.10
N ILE A 73 15.86 10.09 7.40
CA ILE A 73 17.06 10.26 6.57
C ILE A 73 16.63 10.26 5.11
N TRP A 74 17.08 11.26 4.34
CA TRP A 74 16.70 11.46 2.96
C TRP A 74 17.85 11.15 2.02
N GLU A 75 17.69 10.11 1.17
CA GLU A 75 18.69 9.66 0.20
C GLU A 75 18.13 9.71 -1.26
N PRO A 76 17.87 10.91 -1.80
CA PRO A 76 17.21 11.07 -3.10
C PRO A 76 18.06 10.60 -4.29
N LYS A 77 19.37 10.45 -4.10
CA LYS A 77 20.29 10.01 -5.16
C LYS A 77 20.56 8.51 -5.15
N ILE A 78 20.13 7.81 -4.10
CA ILE A 78 20.31 6.36 -3.97
C ILE A 78 19.03 5.67 -4.41
N PHE A 79 19.13 4.85 -5.46
CA PHE A 79 18.04 4.02 -5.96
C PHE A 79 18.36 2.56 -5.63
N LEU A 80 17.45 1.93 -4.87
CA LEU A 80 17.57 0.51 -4.59
C LEU A 80 17.16 -0.30 -5.84
N PRO A 81 17.83 -1.46 -6.11
CA PRO A 81 17.63 -2.19 -7.38
C PRO A 81 16.19 -2.65 -7.63
N PHE A 82 15.46 -3.02 -6.58
CA PHE A 82 14.14 -3.62 -6.70
C PHE A 82 13.05 -2.61 -7.16
N HIS A 83 13.03 -1.42 -6.54
CA HIS A 83 12.01 -0.40 -6.86
C HIS A 83 12.48 1.01 -6.44
N PRO A 84 12.11 2.09 -7.18
CA PRO A 84 12.55 3.46 -6.87
C PRO A 84 11.94 4.04 -5.57
N ASN A 85 10.86 3.46 -5.04
CA ASN A 85 10.22 3.89 -3.81
C ASN A 85 10.63 3.02 -2.62
N GLY A 86 11.93 2.96 -2.34
CA GLY A 86 12.48 2.19 -1.22
C GLY A 86 12.43 2.94 0.10
N MET A 87 12.21 2.19 1.19
CA MET A 87 12.27 2.65 2.57
C MET A 87 13.03 1.62 3.41
N LYS A 88 13.84 2.09 4.35
CA LYS A 88 14.50 1.24 5.34
C LYS A 88 14.13 1.73 6.73
N PHE A 89 13.51 0.88 7.49
CA PHE A 89 13.19 1.09 8.90
C PHE A 89 14.23 0.42 9.78
N VAL A 90 14.59 1.06 10.88
CA VAL A 90 15.51 0.54 11.90
C VAL A 90 14.92 0.85 13.26
N SER A 91 14.81 -0.15 14.12
CA SER A 91 14.47 0.00 15.53
C SER A 91 15.74 0.03 16.38
N VAL A 92 15.74 0.88 17.40
CA VAL A 92 16.89 1.08 18.30
C VAL A 92 16.44 0.90 19.74
N ASP A 93 17.22 0.19 20.54
CA ASP A 93 16.95 -0.03 21.96
C ASP A 93 17.42 1.14 22.86
N LYS A 94 17.16 1.05 24.17
CA LYS A 94 17.59 2.05 25.17
C LYS A 94 19.11 2.20 25.30
N ALA A 95 19.88 1.20 24.85
CA ALA A 95 21.34 1.24 24.83
C ALA A 95 21.89 1.89 23.56
N GLY A 96 21.04 2.31 22.63
CA GLY A 96 21.41 2.89 21.35
C GLY A 96 21.82 1.85 20.29
N LYS A 97 21.56 0.57 20.55
CA LYS A 97 21.87 -0.53 19.63
C LYS A 97 20.70 -0.77 18.68
N GLU A 98 20.98 -0.93 17.40
CA GLU A 98 20.00 -1.36 16.41
C GLU A 98 19.55 -2.80 16.70
N THR A 99 18.24 -3.00 16.82
CA THR A 99 17.62 -4.28 17.16
C THR A 99 17.06 -5.00 15.96
N ASP A 100 16.52 -4.25 14.99
CA ASP A 100 16.04 -4.82 13.74
C ASP A 100 16.15 -3.82 12.58
N ARG A 101 16.14 -4.37 11.36
CA ARG A 101 16.17 -3.62 10.09
C ARG A 101 15.21 -4.22 9.11
N TRP A 102 14.37 -3.39 8.52
CA TRP A 102 13.43 -3.81 7.51
C TRP A 102 13.48 -2.91 6.29
N THR A 103 13.74 -3.51 5.12
CA THR A 103 13.71 -2.79 3.84
C THR A 103 12.45 -3.19 3.09
N VAL A 104 11.66 -2.19 2.72
CA VAL A 104 10.36 -2.37 2.07
C VAL A 104 10.15 -1.32 0.99
N PHE A 105 9.36 -1.65 -0.01
CA PHE A 105 9.10 -0.82 -1.19
C PHE A 105 7.63 -0.52 -1.33
N SER A 106 7.29 0.73 -1.62
CA SER A 106 5.93 1.12 -1.98
C SER A 106 5.73 0.99 -3.48
N ILE A 107 5.04 -0.08 -3.89
CA ILE A 107 4.86 -0.46 -5.30
C ILE A 107 3.62 0.14 -5.98
N GLY A 108 2.94 1.07 -5.31
CA GLY A 108 1.74 1.74 -5.82
C GLY A 108 0.45 1.24 -5.19
N GLY A 109 -0.63 2.04 -5.28
CA GLY A 109 -1.93 1.72 -4.69
C GLY A 109 -1.90 1.50 -3.16
N GLY A 110 -0.88 1.96 -2.44
CA GLY A 110 -0.66 1.65 -1.03
C GLY A 110 -0.19 0.21 -0.76
N ALA A 111 0.24 -0.52 -1.80
CA ALA A 111 0.84 -1.84 -1.67
C ALA A 111 2.31 -1.75 -1.27
N LEU A 112 2.75 -2.74 -0.50
CA LEU A 112 4.14 -2.90 -0.09
C LEU A 112 4.70 -4.21 -0.66
N ALA A 113 6.00 -4.23 -0.93
CA ALA A 113 6.74 -5.42 -1.33
C ALA A 113 8.11 -5.45 -0.65
N GLU A 114 8.63 -6.64 -0.38
CA GLU A 114 9.98 -6.87 0.10
C GLU A 114 10.84 -7.48 -1.02
N GLU A 115 12.15 -7.27 -0.98
CA GLU A 115 13.06 -7.74 -2.04
C GLU A 115 13.07 -9.27 -2.17
N ASN A 116 12.86 -9.98 -1.05
CA ASN A 116 12.86 -11.44 -1.00
C ASN A 116 11.47 -12.07 -1.22
N ASP A 117 10.42 -11.29 -1.12
CA ASP A 117 9.07 -11.72 -1.45
C ASP A 117 8.88 -11.51 -2.95
N GLY A 118 9.16 -12.50 -3.76
CA GLY A 118 8.83 -12.45 -5.18
C GLY A 118 7.38 -12.00 -5.37
N ALA A 119 7.15 -10.69 -5.54
CA ALA A 119 5.87 -10.02 -5.73
C ALA A 119 4.73 -10.45 -4.75
N SER A 120 5.06 -10.80 -3.52
CA SER A 120 4.07 -11.10 -2.47
C SER A 120 3.45 -9.83 -1.90
N SER A 121 2.58 -9.21 -2.69
CA SER A 121 1.38 -8.64 -2.09
C SER A 121 0.74 -9.73 -1.21
N VAL A 122 0.22 -9.36 -0.05
CA VAL A 122 -0.68 -10.18 0.79
C VAL A 122 -1.30 -11.29 -0.06
N ASN A 123 -1.14 -12.54 0.38
CA ASN A 123 -1.53 -13.73 -0.38
C ASN A 123 -3.05 -13.82 -0.55
N THR A 124 -3.59 -12.85 -1.28
CA THR A 124 -5.01 -12.75 -1.59
C THR A 124 -5.31 -13.72 -2.72
N PRO A 125 -6.23 -14.67 -2.54
CA PRO A 125 -6.57 -15.62 -3.58
C PRO A 125 -7.10 -14.92 -4.83
N ASP A 126 -6.89 -15.53 -5.98
CA ASP A 126 -7.53 -15.10 -7.22
C ASP A 126 -9.03 -15.40 -7.14
N VAL A 127 -9.86 -14.40 -7.39
CA VAL A 127 -11.33 -14.53 -7.38
C VAL A 127 -11.91 -14.69 -8.79
N TYR A 128 -11.17 -14.26 -9.81
CA TYR A 128 -11.58 -14.40 -11.21
C TYR A 128 -10.92 -15.64 -11.84
N SER A 129 -11.74 -16.54 -12.33
CA SER A 129 -11.27 -17.76 -13.04
C SER A 129 -10.75 -17.47 -14.44
N MET A 130 -11.27 -16.42 -15.10
CA MET A 130 -10.86 -16.01 -16.43
C MET A 130 -9.84 -14.87 -16.34
N SER A 131 -8.80 -14.93 -17.19
CA SER A 131 -7.69 -13.98 -17.18
C SER A 131 -7.59 -13.12 -18.45
N SER A 132 -8.35 -13.44 -19.48
CA SER A 132 -8.36 -12.70 -20.74
C SER A 132 -9.75 -12.14 -21.07
N MET A 133 -9.79 -11.01 -21.76
CA MET A 133 -11.04 -10.41 -22.23
C MET A 133 -11.79 -11.32 -23.19
N THR A 134 -11.07 -12.09 -24.00
CA THR A 134 -11.65 -13.06 -24.94
C THR A 134 -12.45 -14.14 -24.21
N GLU A 135 -11.92 -14.70 -23.12
CA GLU A 135 -12.63 -15.69 -22.30
C GLU A 135 -13.89 -15.12 -21.66
N ILE A 136 -13.80 -13.90 -21.16
CA ILE A 136 -14.96 -13.21 -20.56
C ILE A 136 -16.03 -12.93 -21.61
N MET A 137 -15.67 -12.48 -22.81
CA MET A 137 -16.62 -12.26 -23.91
C MET A 137 -17.32 -13.56 -24.33
N GLN A 138 -16.57 -14.65 -24.48
CA GLN A 138 -17.16 -15.97 -24.77
C GLN A 138 -18.11 -16.45 -23.66
N TRP A 139 -17.76 -16.17 -22.41
CA TRP A 139 -18.68 -16.47 -21.29
C TRP A 139 -19.96 -15.65 -21.38
N CYS A 140 -19.87 -14.35 -21.67
CA CYS A 140 -21.01 -13.47 -21.85
C CYS A 140 -21.93 -13.97 -23.00
N GLU A 141 -21.36 -14.33 -24.14
CA GLU A 141 -22.09 -14.87 -25.28
C GLU A 141 -22.82 -16.18 -24.93
N ARG A 142 -22.12 -17.09 -24.24
CA ARG A 142 -22.67 -18.40 -23.86
C ARG A 142 -23.77 -18.31 -22.81
N THR A 143 -23.66 -17.37 -21.86
CA THR A 143 -24.59 -17.25 -20.72
C THR A 143 -25.71 -16.23 -20.96
N GLY A 144 -25.57 -15.36 -21.94
CA GLY A 144 -26.45 -14.22 -22.17
C GLY A 144 -26.30 -13.12 -21.12
N LYS A 145 -25.27 -13.20 -20.27
CA LYS A 145 -24.97 -12.24 -19.21
C LYS A 145 -23.97 -11.18 -19.66
N SER A 146 -24.02 -10.04 -19.06
CA SER A 146 -23.11 -8.91 -19.28
C SER A 146 -21.80 -9.07 -18.50
N TYR A 147 -20.77 -8.29 -18.87
CA TYR A 147 -19.48 -8.26 -18.18
C TYR A 147 -19.63 -7.90 -16.67
N TRP A 148 -20.48 -6.95 -16.32
CA TRP A 148 -20.65 -6.57 -14.92
C TRP A 148 -21.31 -7.68 -14.08
N GLU A 149 -22.16 -8.53 -14.70
CA GLU A 149 -22.73 -9.70 -14.03
C GLU A 149 -21.67 -10.77 -13.76
N TYR A 150 -20.70 -10.96 -14.68
CA TYR A 150 -19.54 -11.81 -14.42
C TYR A 150 -18.73 -11.30 -13.21
N VAL A 151 -18.44 -9.99 -13.17
CA VAL A 151 -17.73 -9.39 -12.03
C VAL A 151 -18.51 -9.61 -10.74
N LYS A 152 -19.83 -9.39 -10.75
CA LYS A 152 -20.69 -9.59 -9.59
C LYS A 152 -20.72 -11.04 -9.10
N GLU A 153 -20.64 -12.02 -9.99
CA GLU A 153 -20.56 -13.44 -9.61
C GLU A 153 -19.22 -13.82 -8.96
N CYS A 154 -18.14 -13.17 -9.38
CA CYS A 154 -16.80 -13.44 -8.84
C CYS A 154 -16.52 -12.71 -7.52
N GLU A 155 -17.14 -11.55 -7.31
CA GLU A 155 -16.94 -10.71 -6.13
C GLU A 155 -18.08 -10.91 -5.12
N ASP A 156 -17.78 -10.68 -3.83
CA ASP A 156 -18.79 -10.66 -2.79
C ASP A 156 -19.81 -9.55 -2.97
N SER A 157 -21.07 -9.81 -2.59
CA SER A 157 -22.17 -8.83 -2.64
C SER A 157 -21.88 -7.52 -1.90
N ASP A 158 -21.09 -7.58 -0.84
CA ASP A 158 -20.72 -6.42 -0.01
C ASP A 158 -19.87 -5.40 -0.76
N LEU A 159 -19.09 -5.81 -1.76
CA LEU A 159 -18.30 -4.90 -2.58
C LEU A 159 -19.17 -3.86 -3.29
N TRP A 160 -20.32 -4.28 -3.80
CA TRP A 160 -21.25 -3.38 -4.52
C TRP A 160 -21.89 -2.35 -3.60
N ALA A 161 -22.23 -2.74 -2.39
CA ALA A 161 -22.76 -1.81 -1.41
C ALA A 161 -21.75 -0.71 -1.06
N VAL A 162 -20.48 -1.08 -0.81
CA VAL A 162 -19.43 -0.12 -0.43
C VAL A 162 -19.05 0.79 -1.60
N SER A 163 -18.80 0.26 -2.80
CA SER A 163 -18.41 1.07 -3.95
C SER A 163 -19.54 2.00 -4.40
N TYR A 164 -20.78 1.53 -4.40
CA TYR A 164 -21.93 2.33 -4.80
C TYR A 164 -22.27 3.46 -3.82
N THR A 165 -22.20 3.20 -2.53
CA THR A 165 -22.51 4.21 -1.50
C THR A 165 -21.38 5.24 -1.34
N HIS A 166 -20.12 4.84 -1.43
CA HIS A 166 -18.99 5.76 -1.22
C HIS A 166 -18.60 6.54 -2.47
N LEU A 167 -18.58 5.92 -3.65
CA LEU A 167 -18.23 6.62 -4.88
C LEU A 167 -19.35 7.61 -5.30
N ARG A 168 -20.60 7.23 -5.19
CA ARG A 168 -21.72 8.14 -5.51
C ARG A 168 -21.92 9.28 -4.50
N ALA A 169 -21.57 9.09 -3.25
CA ALA A 169 -21.61 10.16 -2.27
C ALA A 169 -20.64 11.32 -2.63
N HIS A 170 -19.54 11.03 -3.31
CA HIS A 170 -18.63 12.06 -3.82
C HIS A 170 -19.14 12.77 -5.08
N GLU A 171 -19.88 12.08 -5.94
CA GLU A 171 -20.45 12.67 -7.16
C GLU A 171 -21.60 13.64 -6.85
N THR A 172 -22.37 13.41 -5.78
CA THR A 172 -23.48 14.30 -5.39
C THR A 172 -23.05 15.62 -4.77
N LEU A 173 -21.80 15.76 -4.36
CA LEU A 173 -21.23 17.01 -3.82
C LEU A 173 -20.67 17.94 -4.90
N MET A 174 -20.60 17.49 -6.15
CA MET A 174 -20.05 18.26 -7.28
C MET A 174 -21.12 18.75 -8.27
N ASN A 175 -22.40 18.55 -8.02
CA ASN A 175 -23.50 19.06 -8.84
C ASN A 175 -24.37 20.05 -8.06
#